data_18a0c3773e748b7f140ad772d4176a3e
#
_entry.id   18a0c3773e748b7f140ad772d4176a3e
#
_cell.length_a   1.000
_cell.length_b   1.000
_cell.length_c   1.000
_cell.angle_alpha   90.00
_cell.angle_beta   90.00
_cell.angle_gamma   90.00
#
_symmetry.space_group_name_H-M   'P 1'
#
loop_
_entity.id
_entity.type
_entity.pdbx_description
1 polymer ?
#
loop_
_entity_poly.entity_id
_entity_poly.type
_entity_poly.pdbx_seq_one_letter_code
_entity_poly.pdbx_strand_id
1 'polypeptide(L)'
;MKRLLACLLLSALTAVPASAAKQPNVIVLFADDLGYGELSCQGNPEIPTPHIDSIASNGVRFTDGYVAGPNCSPSRAGLLTGRIPTRFGYEFNPTGALNEQPGFGLPVSEITIAETLQNSGYTTGLIGKWHQGGTAAYHPFRHGFDEFFGFLHEGHYFVPPPYNGVTTMLRRKTLPGGRTGRWLGNKGLIYTDHMGSNEPDYDADNPITRGGQPVVETAYLTDAFTREAVDFIDRHDDKPFFLYLAYNAVHSPLQGADAYMKKFAHIKDIHRRIFAAMLANMDDSVGAVMKQLRKSGLEENTLVFFLSDNGGPTRELTSSNLPLRGEKGQMYEGAIRVPFMVQWKGTLPPGKVYDKPVSSMDIFATAAAIAGAKTPRQVEGVDLVPFLTGKDNGRPHQTLYWRQGGKTALRHGDWKLLRMGKRLDPGNARWELYDLSKDISEKQNLATSHPERLSELIERWQKMNEEMSDRLF
;
A
#
# COMPACT_ATOMS: atom_id res chain seq x y z
N MET A 1 82.73 29.68 -6.86
CA MET A 1 81.81 28.90 -5.99
C MET A 1 80.46 29.58 -5.99
N LYS A 2 79.53 29.06 -6.84
CA LYS A 2 78.14 29.56 -6.92
C LYS A 2 77.26 28.54 -6.22
N ARG A 3 76.59 28.98 -5.13
CA ARG A 3 75.55 28.15 -4.42
C ARG A 3 74.23 28.35 -5.11
N LEU A 4 73.63 27.27 -5.67
CA LEU A 4 72.22 27.21 -6.09
C LEU A 4 71.39 26.98 -4.84
N LEU A 5 70.41 27.87 -4.59
CA LEU A 5 69.35 27.67 -3.65
C LEU A 5 68.17 27.00 -4.45
N ALA A 6 67.83 25.78 -4.05
CA ALA A 6 66.61 25.11 -4.62
C ALA A 6 65.46 25.44 -3.66
N CYS A 7 64.46 26.20 -4.16
CA CYS A 7 63.17 26.39 -3.49
C CYS A 7 62.25 25.19 -3.74
N LEU A 8 61.99 24.38 -2.72
CA LEU A 8 60.93 23.37 -2.72
C LEU A 8 59.58 24.08 -2.47
N LEU A 9 58.75 24.16 -3.51
CA LEU A 9 57.34 24.53 -3.36
C LEU A 9 56.55 23.29 -2.87
N LEU A 10 56.17 23.30 -1.59
CA LEU A 10 55.22 22.35 -1.02
C LEU A 10 53.80 22.75 -1.48
N SER A 11 53.24 22.03 -2.43
CA SER A 11 51.82 22.15 -2.80
C SER A 11 50.97 21.49 -1.72
N ALA A 12 50.37 22.28 -0.84
CA ALA A 12 49.36 21.79 0.10
C ALA A 12 48.09 21.46 -0.69
N LEU A 13 47.85 20.16 -0.99
CA LEU A 13 46.54 19.69 -1.41
C LEU A 13 45.58 19.88 -0.21
N THR A 14 44.74 20.89 -0.26
CA THR A 14 43.58 21.00 0.61
C THR A 14 42.58 19.91 0.18
N ALA A 15 42.50 18.81 0.94
CA ALA A 15 41.44 17.85 0.85
C ALA A 15 40.14 18.59 1.20
N VAL A 16 39.31 18.87 0.20
CA VAL A 16 37.92 19.29 0.41
C VAL A 16 37.23 18.11 1.10
N PRO A 17 36.70 18.29 2.32
CA PRO A 17 35.96 17.20 2.95
C PRO A 17 34.82 16.79 1.99
N ALA A 18 34.80 15.50 1.59
CA ALA A 18 33.67 14.96 0.89
C ALA A 18 32.46 15.20 1.80
N SER A 19 31.52 16.05 1.34
CA SER A 19 30.24 16.21 2.01
C SER A 19 29.65 14.81 2.13
N ALA A 20 29.42 14.33 3.35
CA ALA A 20 28.73 13.07 3.58
C ALA A 20 27.43 13.13 2.77
N ALA A 21 27.23 12.17 1.88
CA ALA A 21 26.03 12.14 1.05
C ALA A 21 24.79 12.21 1.98
N LYS A 22 23.93 13.19 1.75
CA LYS A 22 22.71 13.38 2.57
C LYS A 22 21.88 12.10 2.45
N GLN A 23 21.48 11.50 3.58
CA GLN A 23 20.61 10.33 3.58
C GLN A 23 19.34 10.60 2.75
N PRO A 24 18.90 9.68 1.88
CA PRO A 24 17.72 9.90 1.05
C PRO A 24 16.45 9.94 1.86
N ASN A 25 15.50 10.77 1.48
CA ASN A 25 14.13 10.70 2.00
C ASN A 25 13.43 9.44 1.48
N VAL A 26 12.42 8.99 2.22
CA VAL A 26 11.56 7.87 1.82
C VAL A 26 10.10 8.30 1.89
N ILE A 27 9.36 8.11 0.79
CA ILE A 27 7.91 8.33 0.74
C ILE A 27 7.24 7.04 0.29
N VAL A 28 6.20 6.63 1.01
CA VAL A 28 5.28 5.56 0.61
C VAL A 28 3.92 6.19 0.35
N LEU A 29 3.50 6.19 -0.92
CA LEU A 29 2.17 6.59 -1.36
C LEU A 29 1.31 5.32 -1.41
N PHE A 30 0.41 5.14 -0.46
CA PHE A 30 -0.29 3.88 -0.23
C PHE A 30 -1.79 4.04 -0.46
N ALA A 31 -2.29 3.50 -1.57
CA ALA A 31 -3.70 3.51 -1.91
C ALA A 31 -4.46 2.42 -1.14
N ASP A 32 -5.77 2.60 -0.99
CA ASP A 32 -6.68 1.67 -0.33
C ASP A 32 -7.64 1.06 -1.37
N ASP A 33 -7.66 -0.26 -1.50
CA ASP A 33 -8.56 -1.01 -2.38
C ASP A 33 -8.40 -0.72 -3.89
N LEU A 34 -7.22 -0.29 -4.35
CA LEU A 34 -6.96 -0.02 -5.75
C LEU A 34 -6.58 -1.29 -6.51
N GLY A 35 -7.44 -1.69 -7.44
CA GLY A 35 -7.26 -2.89 -8.27
C GLY A 35 -6.07 -2.78 -9.24
N TYR A 36 -5.48 -3.94 -9.59
CA TYR A 36 -4.33 -4.05 -10.48
C TYR A 36 -4.55 -3.37 -11.83
N GLY A 37 -5.73 -3.48 -12.40
CA GLY A 37 -6.08 -2.96 -13.73
C GLY A 37 -6.58 -1.51 -13.75
N GLU A 38 -6.38 -0.71 -12.70
CA GLU A 38 -6.99 0.62 -12.60
C GLU A 38 -6.12 1.77 -13.12
N LEU A 39 -4.80 1.58 -13.22
CA LEU A 39 -3.91 2.65 -13.68
C LEU A 39 -3.71 2.61 -15.20
N SER A 40 -3.53 3.79 -15.84
CA SER A 40 -3.29 3.85 -17.28
C SER A 40 -2.00 3.12 -17.67
N CYS A 41 -0.92 3.20 -16.87
CA CYS A 41 0.32 2.45 -17.11
C CYS A 41 0.16 0.92 -16.99
N GLN A 42 -0.96 0.45 -16.46
CA GLN A 42 -1.34 -0.97 -16.40
C GLN A 42 -2.44 -1.34 -17.39
N GLY A 43 -2.83 -0.41 -18.27
CA GLY A 43 -3.72 -0.65 -19.40
C GLY A 43 -5.17 -0.21 -19.20
N ASN A 44 -5.49 0.56 -18.16
CA ASN A 44 -6.82 1.18 -18.02
C ASN A 44 -7.02 2.27 -19.10
N PRO A 45 -8.00 2.11 -20.01
CA PRO A 45 -8.26 3.11 -21.03
C PRO A 45 -9.25 4.20 -20.59
N GLU A 46 -9.89 4.04 -19.45
CA GLU A 46 -11.06 4.82 -19.06
C GLU A 46 -10.70 5.95 -18.08
N ILE A 47 -9.76 5.69 -17.16
CA ILE A 47 -9.40 6.63 -16.09
C ILE A 47 -7.92 7.00 -16.24
N PRO A 48 -7.61 8.21 -16.77
CA PRO A 48 -6.22 8.68 -16.85
C PRO A 48 -5.62 8.90 -15.47
N THR A 49 -4.39 8.40 -15.27
CA THR A 49 -3.61 8.54 -14.02
C THR A 49 -2.20 9.07 -14.29
N PRO A 50 -2.05 10.25 -14.94
CA PRO A 50 -0.76 10.72 -15.45
C PRO A 50 0.28 10.96 -14.35
N HIS A 51 -0.13 11.33 -13.15
CA HIS A 51 0.78 11.63 -12.04
C HIS A 51 1.31 10.35 -11.39
N ILE A 52 0.45 9.37 -11.14
CA ILE A 52 0.87 8.04 -10.66
C ILE A 52 1.73 7.37 -11.73
N ASP A 53 1.32 7.42 -13.00
CA ASP A 53 2.08 6.84 -14.13
C ASP A 53 3.46 7.47 -14.28
N SER A 54 3.63 8.74 -13.85
CA SER A 54 4.93 9.41 -13.89
C SER A 54 5.95 8.77 -12.95
N ILE A 55 5.52 8.14 -11.85
CA ILE A 55 6.41 7.37 -10.97
C ILE A 55 6.96 6.14 -11.71
N ALA A 56 6.11 5.45 -12.47
CA ALA A 56 6.53 4.32 -13.30
C ALA A 56 7.46 4.74 -14.43
N SER A 57 7.15 5.85 -15.11
CA SER A 57 7.94 6.32 -16.26
C SER A 57 9.29 6.93 -15.85
N ASN A 58 9.39 7.50 -14.65
CA ASN A 58 10.65 8.01 -14.08
C ASN A 58 11.38 7.01 -13.19
N GLY A 59 10.88 5.78 -13.06
CA GLY A 59 11.40 4.74 -12.20
C GLY A 59 11.11 3.34 -12.72
N VAL A 60 10.68 2.46 -11.83
CA VAL A 60 10.45 1.04 -12.12
C VAL A 60 9.00 0.66 -11.81
N ARG A 61 8.32 0.03 -12.76
CA ARG A 61 7.02 -0.59 -12.57
C ARG A 61 7.18 -2.11 -12.39
N PHE A 62 6.60 -2.63 -11.31
CA PHE A 62 6.59 -4.07 -11.07
C PHE A 62 5.37 -4.72 -11.72
N THR A 63 5.57 -5.78 -12.50
CA THR A 63 4.46 -6.60 -12.99
C THR A 63 4.05 -7.62 -11.95
N ASP A 64 4.98 -8.03 -11.09
CA ASP A 64 4.83 -9.04 -10.04
C ASP A 64 5.00 -8.42 -8.65
N GLY A 65 4.27 -7.33 -8.37
CA GLY A 65 4.25 -6.64 -7.08
C GLY A 65 3.18 -7.20 -6.15
N TYR A 66 3.60 -7.77 -5.02
CA TYR A 66 2.74 -8.43 -4.05
C TYR A 66 2.64 -7.67 -2.74
N VAL A 67 1.47 -7.75 -2.12
CA VAL A 67 1.25 -7.30 -0.75
C VAL A 67 1.33 -8.46 0.23
N ALA A 68 1.57 -8.17 1.51
CA ALA A 68 1.78 -9.19 2.54
C ALA A 68 0.48 -9.87 3.01
N GLY A 69 -0.69 -9.32 2.69
CA GLY A 69 -1.99 -9.86 3.06
C GLY A 69 -3.09 -9.48 2.09
N PRO A 70 -4.19 -10.25 2.01
CA PRO A 70 -5.28 -10.01 1.05
C PRO A 70 -6.26 -8.93 1.50
N ASN A 71 -6.05 -8.32 2.66
CA ASN A 71 -6.88 -7.27 3.28
C ASN A 71 -6.02 -6.15 3.84
N CYS A 72 -6.64 -5.00 4.07
CA CYS A 72 -5.99 -3.75 4.48
C CYS A 72 -5.05 -3.92 5.67
N SER A 73 -5.57 -4.27 6.84
CA SER A 73 -4.81 -4.24 8.08
C SER A 73 -3.63 -5.22 8.12
N PRO A 74 -3.77 -6.51 7.76
CA PRO A 74 -2.64 -7.43 7.66
C PRO A 74 -1.60 -7.00 6.62
N SER A 75 -2.04 -6.47 5.48
CA SER A 75 -1.12 -5.96 4.45
C SER A 75 -0.30 -4.78 4.95
N ARG A 76 -0.96 -3.82 5.63
CA ARG A 76 -0.29 -2.67 6.27
C ARG A 76 0.69 -3.12 7.35
N ALA A 77 0.29 -4.09 8.20
CA ALA A 77 1.17 -4.68 9.20
C ALA A 77 2.42 -5.29 8.57
N GLY A 78 2.28 -6.05 7.47
CA GLY A 78 3.42 -6.65 6.76
C GLY A 78 4.36 -5.61 6.16
N LEU A 79 3.84 -4.54 5.54
CA LEU A 79 4.66 -3.43 5.03
C LEU A 79 5.42 -2.75 6.17
N LEU A 80 4.72 -2.40 7.26
CA LEU A 80 5.30 -1.67 8.38
C LEU A 80 6.37 -2.46 9.13
N THR A 81 6.23 -3.78 9.23
CA THR A 81 7.18 -4.65 9.97
C THR A 81 8.22 -5.33 9.08
N GLY A 82 8.04 -5.30 7.74
CA GLY A 82 8.86 -6.07 6.80
C GLY A 82 8.74 -7.59 6.98
N ARG A 83 7.67 -8.09 7.61
CA ARG A 83 7.45 -9.49 7.99
C ARG A 83 6.15 -10.03 7.46
N ILE A 84 6.08 -11.33 7.22
CA ILE A 84 4.83 -12.03 6.95
C ILE A 84 3.91 -11.87 8.18
N PRO A 85 2.72 -11.23 8.06
CA PRO A 85 1.91 -10.87 9.23
C PRO A 85 1.42 -12.07 10.04
N THR A 86 1.27 -13.23 9.42
CA THR A 86 0.93 -14.48 10.12
C THR A 86 2.03 -15.01 11.04
N ARG A 87 3.27 -14.53 10.93
CA ARG A 87 4.33 -14.87 11.88
C ARG A 87 4.08 -14.35 13.29
N PHE A 88 3.28 -13.29 13.38
CA PHE A 88 2.82 -12.75 14.66
C PHE A 88 1.28 -12.78 14.79
N GLY A 89 0.63 -13.66 14.02
CA GLY A 89 -0.79 -13.96 14.15
C GLY A 89 -1.74 -12.90 13.57
N TYR A 90 -1.26 -11.91 12.79
CA TYR A 90 -2.06 -10.81 12.29
C TYR A 90 -2.71 -11.16 10.94
N GLU A 91 -3.93 -11.70 10.96
CA GLU A 91 -4.58 -12.25 9.77
C GLU A 91 -5.84 -11.50 9.32
N PHE A 92 -6.47 -10.72 10.18
CA PHE A 92 -7.78 -10.10 9.93
C PHE A 92 -7.76 -8.60 10.16
N ASN A 93 -8.78 -7.92 9.66
CA ASN A 93 -9.03 -6.52 9.95
C ASN A 93 -9.75 -6.37 11.29
N PRO A 94 -9.27 -5.57 12.25
CA PRO A 94 -10.16 -5.02 13.24
C PRO A 94 -11.16 -4.08 12.53
N THR A 95 -12.46 -4.20 12.82
CA THR A 95 -13.50 -3.40 12.17
C THR A 95 -14.49 -2.87 13.19
N GLY A 96 -14.98 -1.63 12.99
CA GLY A 96 -15.90 -0.98 13.90
C GLY A 96 -15.37 -0.99 15.33
N ALA A 97 -16.20 -1.37 16.31
CA ALA A 97 -15.86 -1.42 17.73
C ALA A 97 -14.68 -2.35 18.10
N LEU A 98 -14.26 -3.25 17.21
CA LEU A 98 -13.08 -4.08 17.45
C LEU A 98 -11.78 -3.26 17.44
N ASN A 99 -11.74 -2.14 16.72
CA ASN A 99 -10.58 -1.25 16.75
C ASN A 99 -10.30 -0.68 18.15
N GLU A 100 -11.35 -0.54 18.98
CA GLU A 100 -11.25 0.01 20.34
C GLU A 100 -10.99 -1.05 21.42
N GLN A 101 -10.76 -2.31 21.02
CA GLN A 101 -10.53 -3.39 21.97
C GLN A 101 -9.05 -3.69 22.17
N PRO A 102 -8.61 -3.98 23.41
CA PRO A 102 -7.28 -4.51 23.65
C PRO A 102 -7.04 -5.83 22.88
N GLY A 103 -5.86 -6.00 22.31
CA GLY A 103 -5.50 -7.18 21.51
C GLY A 103 -5.82 -7.05 20.02
N PHE A 104 -6.58 -6.04 19.61
CA PHE A 104 -6.94 -5.82 18.18
C PHE A 104 -6.11 -4.69 17.56
N GLY A 105 -4.84 -4.93 17.36
CA GLY A 105 -3.91 -3.97 16.73
C GLY A 105 -2.54 -4.56 16.51
N LEU A 106 -1.66 -3.79 15.89
CA LEU A 106 -0.27 -4.18 15.66
C LEU A 106 0.46 -4.28 17.00
N PRO A 107 0.98 -5.47 17.37
CA PRO A 107 1.69 -5.61 18.64
C PRO A 107 2.90 -4.66 18.71
N VAL A 108 3.04 -3.95 19.84
CA VAL A 108 4.18 -3.05 20.08
C VAL A 108 5.52 -3.78 20.22
N SER A 109 5.51 -5.10 20.26
CA SER A 109 6.73 -5.93 20.17
C SER A 109 7.27 -6.05 18.74
N GLU A 110 6.45 -5.72 17.73
CA GLU A 110 6.87 -5.72 16.34
C GLU A 110 7.54 -4.38 16.00
N ILE A 111 8.79 -4.46 15.58
CA ILE A 111 9.56 -3.27 15.18
C ILE A 111 9.10 -2.82 13.80
N THR A 112 8.76 -1.54 13.68
CA THR A 112 8.31 -0.95 12.42
C THR A 112 9.43 -0.28 11.62
N ILE A 113 9.16 -0.04 10.34
CA ILE A 113 10.02 0.79 9.48
C ILE A 113 10.18 2.21 10.05
N ALA A 114 9.11 2.78 10.65
CA ALA A 114 9.17 4.12 11.23
C ALA A 114 10.11 4.15 12.45
N GLU A 115 10.03 3.19 13.38
CA GLU A 115 10.99 3.07 14.50
C GLU A 115 12.43 2.89 14.01
N THR A 116 12.62 2.06 12.98
CA THR A 116 13.96 1.80 12.42
C THR A 116 14.57 3.06 11.81
N LEU A 117 13.78 3.83 11.08
CA LEU A 117 14.24 5.08 10.45
C LEU A 117 14.37 6.21 11.45
N GLN A 118 13.45 6.35 12.42
CA GLN A 118 13.53 7.31 13.52
C GLN A 118 14.84 7.12 14.31
N ASN A 119 15.17 5.87 14.66
CA ASN A 119 16.44 5.54 15.32
C ASN A 119 17.68 5.82 14.47
N SER A 120 17.50 6.05 13.16
CA SER A 120 18.57 6.42 12.22
C SER A 120 18.60 7.93 11.89
N GLY A 121 17.83 8.73 12.63
CA GLY A 121 17.83 10.20 12.53
C GLY A 121 16.82 10.78 11.55
N TYR A 122 15.88 9.98 11.04
CA TYR A 122 14.78 10.47 10.21
C TYR A 122 13.68 11.10 11.05
N THR A 123 13.06 12.16 10.52
CA THR A 123 11.75 12.59 10.99
C THR A 123 10.68 11.73 10.32
N THR A 124 9.75 11.19 11.08
CA THR A 124 8.77 10.22 10.58
C THR A 124 7.35 10.75 10.67
N GLY A 125 6.62 10.75 9.55
CA GLY A 125 5.25 11.22 9.46
C GLY A 125 4.31 10.16 8.89
N LEU A 126 3.12 10.03 9.52
CA LEU A 126 2.00 9.31 8.99
C LEU A 126 0.85 10.27 8.69
N ILE A 127 0.40 10.26 7.44
CA ILE A 127 -0.76 11.04 7.02
C ILE A 127 -1.77 10.08 6.39
N GLY A 128 -3.00 10.05 6.94
CA GLY A 128 -4.08 9.23 6.43
C GLY A 128 -4.52 8.08 7.34
N LYS A 129 -4.85 6.94 6.73
CA LYS A 129 -5.40 5.76 7.38
C LYS A 129 -4.33 4.95 8.09
N TRP A 130 -4.54 4.70 9.39
CA TRP A 130 -3.69 3.81 10.20
C TRP A 130 -4.10 2.34 10.11
N HIS A 131 -5.28 2.01 10.60
CA HIS A 131 -5.88 0.67 10.60
C HIS A 131 -5.00 -0.43 11.24
N GLN A 132 -4.30 -0.09 12.32
CA GLN A 132 -3.48 -1.03 13.10
C GLN A 132 -3.88 -1.00 14.59
N GLY A 133 -5.19 -0.76 14.87
CA GLY A 133 -5.79 -0.61 16.19
C GLY A 133 -6.04 0.86 16.57
N GLY A 134 -7.20 1.12 17.21
CA GLY A 134 -7.69 2.46 17.56
C GLY A 134 -7.36 2.89 18.98
N THR A 135 -6.90 1.97 19.85
CA THR A 135 -6.58 2.33 21.23
C THR A 135 -5.24 3.06 21.35
N ALA A 136 -5.04 3.77 22.46
CA ALA A 136 -3.78 4.48 22.73
C ALA A 136 -2.54 3.56 22.73
N ALA A 137 -2.70 2.25 23.00
CA ALA A 137 -1.63 1.28 22.96
C ALA A 137 -1.10 1.02 21.54
N TYR A 138 -1.95 1.21 20.52
CA TYR A 138 -1.66 0.97 19.12
C TYR A 138 -1.52 2.26 18.30
N HIS A 139 -1.53 3.43 18.95
CA HIS A 139 -1.42 4.71 18.26
C HIS A 139 -0.12 4.82 17.47
N PRO A 140 -0.07 5.46 16.28
CA PRO A 140 1.14 5.62 15.46
C PRO A 140 2.40 6.07 16.22
N PHE A 141 2.23 6.91 17.25
CA PHE A 141 3.34 7.34 18.12
C PHE A 141 4.00 6.20 18.93
N ARG A 142 3.33 5.07 19.11
CA ARG A 142 3.90 3.87 19.73
C ARG A 142 4.66 2.99 18.75
N HIS A 143 4.59 3.34 17.47
CA HIS A 143 5.18 2.61 16.35
C HIS A 143 6.18 3.48 15.56
N GLY A 144 6.79 4.49 16.23
CA GLY A 144 7.92 5.26 15.71
C GLY A 144 7.56 6.41 14.78
N PHE A 145 6.30 6.84 14.72
CA PHE A 145 5.95 8.07 14.01
C PHE A 145 6.04 9.29 14.94
N ASP A 146 6.71 10.35 14.46
CA ASP A 146 6.83 11.64 15.18
C ASP A 146 5.60 12.52 14.96
N GLU A 147 5.00 12.45 13.75
CA GLU A 147 3.83 13.23 13.36
C GLU A 147 2.71 12.31 12.85
N PHE A 148 1.47 12.67 13.18
CA PHE A 148 0.28 11.97 12.68
C PHE A 148 -0.84 12.95 12.37
N PHE A 149 -1.44 12.79 11.18
CA PHE A 149 -2.70 13.40 10.80
C PHE A 149 -3.55 12.39 10.04
N GLY A 150 -4.73 12.06 10.55
CA GLY A 150 -5.60 11.08 9.90
C GLY A 150 -6.56 10.42 10.88
N PHE A 151 -6.89 9.15 10.63
CA PHE A 151 -7.82 8.37 11.43
C PHE A 151 -7.28 6.95 11.70
N LEU A 152 -7.83 6.30 12.74
CA LEU A 152 -7.23 5.07 13.26
C LEU A 152 -7.91 3.77 12.76
N HIS A 153 -9.19 3.81 12.35
CA HIS A 153 -9.99 2.64 11.99
C HIS A 153 -9.85 2.23 10.51
N GLU A 154 -10.74 1.31 10.08
CA GLU A 154 -10.75 0.72 8.72
C GLU A 154 -11.12 1.67 7.60
N GLY A 155 -11.87 2.74 7.89
CA GLY A 155 -12.36 3.71 6.91
C GLY A 155 -12.84 5.00 7.56
N HIS A 156 -13.14 5.99 6.72
CA HIS A 156 -13.71 7.27 7.12
C HIS A 156 -14.47 7.89 5.94
N TYR A 157 -15.47 8.76 6.21
CA TYR A 157 -16.07 9.56 5.17
C TYR A 157 -15.05 10.53 4.56
N PHE A 158 -15.09 10.72 3.24
CA PHE A 158 -14.29 11.77 2.57
C PHE A 158 -14.84 13.16 2.84
N VAL A 159 -16.18 13.26 2.91
CA VAL A 159 -16.92 14.43 3.38
C VAL A 159 -18.03 13.91 4.29
N PRO A 160 -18.05 14.30 5.58
CA PRO A 160 -19.09 13.86 6.52
C PRO A 160 -20.47 14.41 6.13
N PRO A 161 -21.57 13.88 6.70
CA PRO A 161 -22.89 14.44 6.48
C PRO A 161 -22.93 15.96 6.75
N PRO A 162 -23.65 16.76 5.96
CA PRO A 162 -24.62 16.39 4.93
C PRO A 162 -24.07 16.16 3.51
N TYR A 163 -22.81 15.77 3.35
CA TYR A 163 -22.14 15.37 2.08
C TYR A 163 -22.09 16.51 1.03
N ASN A 164 -21.76 17.73 1.44
CA ASN A 164 -21.72 18.88 0.56
C ASN A 164 -20.60 18.79 -0.49
N GLY A 165 -20.92 19.09 -1.75
CA GLY A 165 -19.94 19.15 -2.84
C GLY A 165 -19.47 17.79 -3.35
N VAL A 166 -20.16 16.70 -2.97
CA VAL A 166 -19.86 15.34 -3.40
C VAL A 166 -21.11 14.57 -3.83
N THR A 167 -20.95 13.70 -4.83
CA THR A 167 -21.93 12.65 -5.11
C THR A 167 -21.57 11.45 -4.25
N THR A 168 -22.49 11.07 -3.36
CA THR A 168 -22.26 10.00 -2.35
C THR A 168 -23.12 8.77 -2.66
N MET A 169 -22.52 7.59 -2.66
CA MET A 169 -23.24 6.32 -2.74
C MET A 169 -23.02 5.54 -1.43
N LEU A 170 -24.13 5.23 -0.74
CA LEU A 170 -24.13 4.47 0.51
C LEU A 170 -24.88 3.15 0.33
N ARG A 171 -24.35 2.11 0.89
CA ARG A 171 -25.00 0.78 0.95
C ARG A 171 -26.14 0.80 1.93
N ARG A 172 -27.25 0.13 1.57
CA ARG A 172 -28.39 -0.14 2.44
C ARG A 172 -28.89 -1.55 2.22
N LYS A 173 -29.11 -2.31 3.28
CA LYS A 173 -29.66 -3.66 3.20
C LYS A 173 -31.08 -3.66 2.61
N THR A 174 -31.86 -2.63 2.93
CA THR A 174 -33.22 -2.43 2.42
C THR A 174 -33.39 -0.99 1.96
N LEU A 175 -33.94 -0.81 0.77
CA LEU A 175 -34.25 0.52 0.24
C LEU A 175 -35.67 0.95 0.61
N PRO A 176 -35.97 2.26 0.70
CA PRO A 176 -37.29 2.79 0.99
C PRO A 176 -38.39 2.21 0.09
N GLY A 177 -39.50 1.80 0.68
CA GLY A 177 -40.65 1.21 -0.03
C GLY A 177 -40.40 -0.18 -0.64
N GLY A 178 -39.39 -0.92 -0.12
CA GLY A 178 -39.09 -2.29 -0.62
C GLY A 178 -38.48 -2.32 -2.01
N ARG A 179 -37.95 -1.21 -2.49
CA ARG A 179 -37.29 -1.10 -3.82
C ARG A 179 -35.99 -1.91 -3.83
N THR A 180 -35.51 -2.22 -5.03
CA THR A 180 -34.22 -2.87 -5.29
C THR A 180 -33.38 -2.01 -6.24
N GLY A 181 -32.07 -2.23 -6.24
CA GLY A 181 -31.12 -1.54 -7.10
C GLY A 181 -30.61 -0.22 -6.49
N ARG A 182 -30.94 0.89 -7.09
CA ARG A 182 -30.47 2.23 -6.66
C ARG A 182 -31.65 3.17 -6.40
N TRP A 183 -31.57 3.90 -5.30
CA TRP A 183 -32.55 4.94 -4.95
C TRP A 183 -31.85 6.29 -4.81
N LEU A 184 -32.35 7.27 -5.57
CA LEU A 184 -31.82 8.65 -5.53
C LEU A 184 -32.50 9.39 -4.40
N GLY A 185 -31.71 9.81 -3.43
CA GLY A 185 -32.09 10.74 -2.39
C GLY A 185 -31.90 12.21 -2.82
N ASN A 186 -31.89 13.11 -1.89
CA ASN A 186 -31.67 14.53 -2.14
C ASN A 186 -30.18 14.84 -2.31
N LYS A 187 -29.84 15.89 -3.08
CA LYS A 187 -28.50 16.50 -3.15
C LYS A 187 -27.34 15.53 -3.50
N GLY A 188 -27.52 14.63 -4.49
CA GLY A 188 -26.45 13.73 -4.93
C GLY A 188 -26.24 12.50 -4.04
N LEU A 189 -27.11 12.27 -3.06
CA LEU A 189 -27.08 11.06 -2.23
C LEU A 189 -27.79 9.90 -2.93
N ILE A 190 -27.09 8.79 -3.05
CA ILE A 190 -27.57 7.56 -3.68
C ILE A 190 -27.50 6.43 -2.65
N TYR A 191 -28.58 5.70 -2.47
CA TYR A 191 -28.58 4.44 -1.72
C TYR A 191 -28.65 3.26 -2.67
N THR A 192 -27.97 2.16 -2.30
CA THR A 192 -27.93 0.94 -3.11
C THR A 192 -27.94 -0.30 -2.24
N ASP A 193 -28.66 -1.35 -2.69
CA ASP A 193 -28.76 -2.65 -2.02
C ASP A 193 -27.82 -3.71 -2.60
N HIS A 194 -26.95 -3.35 -3.54
CA HIS A 194 -26.12 -4.29 -4.31
C HIS A 194 -25.23 -5.21 -3.47
N MET A 195 -24.86 -4.80 -2.25
CA MET A 195 -24.07 -5.60 -1.31
C MET A 195 -24.93 -6.38 -0.29
N GLY A 196 -26.21 -6.06 -0.16
CA GLY A 196 -27.10 -6.66 0.84
C GLY A 196 -26.77 -6.32 2.29
N SER A 197 -25.98 -5.26 2.52
CA SER A 197 -25.56 -4.76 3.83
C SER A 197 -25.74 -3.26 3.92
N ASN A 198 -25.74 -2.72 5.14
CA ASN A 198 -25.67 -1.28 5.34
C ASN A 198 -24.22 -0.78 5.21
N GLU A 199 -24.06 0.49 4.86
CA GLU A 199 -22.80 1.19 5.00
C GLU A 199 -22.43 1.23 6.49
N PRO A 200 -21.19 0.91 6.87
CA PRO A 200 -20.71 1.17 8.22
C PRO A 200 -20.79 2.65 8.57
N ASP A 201 -20.87 2.96 9.86
CA ASP A 201 -20.71 4.30 10.38
C ASP A 201 -19.22 4.55 10.62
N TYR A 202 -18.55 5.00 9.55
CA TYR A 202 -17.08 5.05 9.51
C TYR A 202 -16.46 6.12 10.42
N ASP A 203 -17.22 7.13 10.83
CA ASP A 203 -16.75 8.20 11.70
C ASP A 203 -17.16 8.02 13.18
N ALA A 204 -17.94 6.96 13.49
CA ALA A 204 -18.26 6.61 14.87
C ALA A 204 -16.98 6.23 15.63
N ASP A 205 -16.71 6.93 16.73
CA ASP A 205 -15.51 6.75 17.58
C ASP A 205 -14.17 6.83 16.84
N ASN A 206 -14.16 7.42 15.63
CA ASN A 206 -13.01 7.47 14.73
C ASN A 206 -12.80 8.88 14.15
N PRO A 207 -12.54 9.89 14.99
CA PRO A 207 -12.35 11.26 14.52
C PRO A 207 -11.07 11.41 13.68
N ILE A 208 -11.05 12.43 12.80
CA ILE A 208 -9.78 12.89 12.25
C ILE A 208 -8.98 13.51 13.39
N THR A 209 -7.73 13.09 13.55
CA THR A 209 -6.84 13.58 14.60
C THR A 209 -5.58 14.22 14.02
N ARG A 210 -5.09 15.24 14.69
CA ARG A 210 -3.74 15.78 14.51
C ARG A 210 -2.94 15.47 15.78
N GLY A 211 -1.93 14.64 15.62
CA GLY A 211 -1.28 14.04 16.78
C GLY A 211 -2.29 13.17 17.55
N GLY A 212 -2.42 13.39 18.82
CA GLY A 212 -3.42 12.69 19.66
C GLY A 212 -4.71 13.48 19.90
N GLN A 213 -4.97 14.57 19.15
CA GLN A 213 -6.11 15.48 19.39
C GLN A 213 -7.09 15.46 18.23
N PRO A 214 -8.39 15.24 18.44
CA PRO A 214 -9.42 15.37 17.43
C PRO A 214 -9.44 16.77 16.80
N VAL A 215 -9.62 16.83 15.49
CA VAL A 215 -9.76 18.07 14.74
C VAL A 215 -10.98 18.01 13.81
N VAL A 216 -11.58 19.15 13.53
CA VAL A 216 -12.66 19.25 12.54
C VAL A 216 -12.04 19.47 11.17
N GLU A 217 -12.10 18.48 10.31
CA GLU A 217 -11.68 18.62 8.90
C GLU A 217 -12.91 18.89 8.03
N THR A 218 -12.84 19.94 7.22
CA THR A 218 -13.95 20.37 6.35
C THR A 218 -13.67 20.18 4.87
N ALA A 219 -12.41 19.96 4.50
CA ALA A 219 -12.03 19.67 3.13
C ALA A 219 -12.35 18.21 2.77
N TYR A 220 -12.43 17.92 1.48
CA TYR A 220 -12.43 16.53 0.99
C TYR A 220 -11.16 15.82 1.49
N LEU A 221 -11.32 14.64 2.10
CA LEU A 221 -10.27 14.07 2.94
C LEU A 221 -8.96 13.79 2.18
N THR A 222 -9.03 13.40 0.89
CA THR A 222 -7.82 13.25 0.06
C THR A 222 -7.11 14.60 -0.13
N ASP A 223 -7.86 15.71 -0.30
CA ASP A 223 -7.26 17.04 -0.41
C ASP A 223 -6.62 17.49 0.90
N ALA A 224 -7.25 17.13 2.04
CA ALA A 224 -6.67 17.38 3.35
C ALA A 224 -5.35 16.62 3.54
N PHE A 225 -5.31 15.33 3.17
CA PHE A 225 -4.06 14.54 3.22
C PHE A 225 -2.99 15.10 2.29
N THR A 226 -3.39 15.60 1.11
CA THR A 226 -2.47 16.27 0.17
C THR A 226 -1.84 17.50 0.80
N ARG A 227 -2.67 18.38 1.40
CA ARG A 227 -2.21 19.59 2.11
C ARG A 227 -1.18 19.23 3.19
N GLU A 228 -1.53 18.29 4.06
CA GLU A 228 -0.65 17.87 5.15
C GLU A 228 0.65 17.25 4.67
N ALA A 229 0.63 16.47 3.57
CA ALA A 229 1.82 15.87 2.98
C ALA A 229 2.74 16.94 2.36
N VAL A 230 2.17 17.91 1.64
CA VAL A 230 2.92 19.06 1.09
C VAL A 230 3.55 19.87 2.20
N ASP A 231 2.80 20.19 3.27
CA ASP A 231 3.28 20.94 4.41
C ASP A 231 4.35 20.15 5.22
N PHE A 232 4.22 18.83 5.33
CA PHE A 232 5.22 17.99 5.95
C PHE A 232 6.56 18.04 5.19
N ILE A 233 6.53 17.91 3.87
CA ILE A 233 7.73 18.00 3.02
C ILE A 233 8.38 19.38 3.10
N ASP A 234 7.57 20.43 3.14
CA ASP A 234 8.06 21.83 3.21
C ASP A 234 8.76 22.14 4.55
N ARG A 235 8.25 21.54 5.65
CA ARG A 235 8.82 21.73 7.00
C ARG A 235 10.06 20.87 7.30
N HIS A 236 10.31 19.83 6.52
CA HIS A 236 11.40 18.86 6.77
C HIS A 236 12.38 18.76 5.59
N ASP A 237 12.66 19.87 4.91
CA ASP A 237 13.58 19.91 3.77
C ASP A 237 15.06 19.89 4.18
N ASP A 238 15.38 20.13 5.44
CA ASP A 238 16.73 20.18 6.00
C ASP A 238 17.26 18.83 6.53
N LYS A 239 16.37 17.87 6.84
CA LYS A 239 16.68 16.56 7.42
C LYS A 239 16.09 15.42 6.60
N PRO A 240 16.65 14.19 6.70
CA PRO A 240 16.01 13.05 6.08
C PRO A 240 14.66 12.77 6.75
N PHE A 241 13.66 12.44 5.95
CA PHE A 241 12.33 12.09 6.45
C PHE A 241 11.79 10.81 5.84
N PHE A 242 10.90 10.18 6.59
CA PHE A 242 10.03 9.11 6.15
C PHE A 242 8.57 9.57 6.21
N LEU A 243 7.90 9.61 5.07
CA LEU A 243 6.48 9.93 4.98
C LEU A 243 5.69 8.70 4.52
N TYR A 244 4.81 8.21 5.39
CA TYR A 244 3.81 7.20 5.07
C TYR A 244 2.48 7.90 4.78
N LEU A 245 2.21 8.20 3.48
CA LEU A 245 0.97 8.81 3.02
C LEU A 245 -0.02 7.70 2.64
N ALA A 246 -0.84 7.33 3.61
CA ALA A 246 -1.79 6.23 3.53
C ALA A 246 -3.18 6.77 3.20
N TYR A 247 -3.47 6.88 1.91
CA TYR A 247 -4.79 7.31 1.45
C TYR A 247 -5.88 6.34 1.92
N ASN A 248 -7.09 6.86 2.16
CA ASN A 248 -8.31 6.06 2.21
C ASN A 248 -9.00 5.96 0.83
N ALA A 249 -8.48 6.64 -0.19
CA ALA A 249 -8.92 6.51 -1.57
C ALA A 249 -8.29 5.21 -2.16
N VAL A 250 -9.07 4.38 -2.82
CA VAL A 250 -10.45 4.60 -3.33
C VAL A 250 -11.49 3.77 -2.55
N HIS A 251 -11.26 3.50 -1.26
CA HIS A 251 -12.13 2.68 -0.38
C HIS A 251 -13.52 3.31 -0.21
N SER A 252 -14.53 2.50 0.13
CA SER A 252 -15.85 2.99 0.54
C SER A 252 -15.80 3.85 1.84
N PRO A 253 -16.76 4.78 2.06
CA PRO A 253 -17.91 5.04 1.21
C PRO A 253 -17.53 5.72 -0.09
N LEU A 254 -18.28 5.45 -1.16
CA LEU A 254 -18.01 6.08 -2.45
C LEU A 254 -18.50 7.51 -2.47
N GLN A 255 -17.56 8.46 -2.51
CA GLN A 255 -17.84 9.90 -2.49
C GLN A 255 -17.00 10.62 -3.55
N GLY A 256 -17.57 10.87 -4.72
CA GLY A 256 -16.88 11.59 -5.80
C GLY A 256 -17.08 13.10 -5.67
N ALA A 257 -16.01 13.88 -5.56
CA ALA A 257 -16.08 15.34 -5.54
C ALA A 257 -16.62 15.87 -6.87
N ASP A 258 -17.52 16.87 -6.80
CA ASP A 258 -18.29 17.37 -7.95
C ASP A 258 -17.42 17.84 -9.13
N ALA A 259 -16.24 18.39 -8.85
CA ALA A 259 -15.30 18.80 -9.89
C ALA A 259 -14.82 17.61 -10.74
N TYR A 260 -14.53 16.49 -10.10
CA TYR A 260 -14.10 15.26 -10.76
C TYR A 260 -15.28 14.49 -11.37
N MET A 261 -16.44 14.51 -10.73
CA MET A 261 -17.67 13.93 -11.31
C MET A 261 -18.00 14.52 -12.68
N LYS A 262 -17.71 15.82 -12.89
CA LYS A 262 -17.88 16.50 -14.19
C LYS A 262 -16.88 15.99 -15.24
N LYS A 263 -15.61 15.75 -14.86
CA LYS A 263 -14.58 15.19 -15.77
C LYS A 263 -15.02 13.85 -16.37
N PHE A 264 -15.73 13.03 -15.59
CA PHE A 264 -16.18 11.68 -15.98
C PHE A 264 -17.67 11.60 -16.34
N ALA A 265 -18.30 12.68 -16.78
CA ALA A 265 -19.72 12.70 -17.16
C ALA A 265 -20.06 11.75 -18.32
N HIS A 266 -19.07 11.34 -19.12
CA HIS A 266 -19.20 10.34 -20.18
C HIS A 266 -19.41 8.91 -19.66
N ILE A 267 -18.94 8.59 -18.45
CA ILE A 267 -19.17 7.27 -17.81
C ILE A 267 -20.62 7.22 -17.35
N LYS A 268 -21.41 6.33 -17.96
CA LYS A 268 -22.87 6.25 -17.72
C LYS A 268 -23.19 5.58 -16.38
N ASP A 269 -22.44 4.55 -16.00
CA ASP A 269 -22.65 3.93 -14.70
C ASP A 269 -22.17 4.87 -13.58
N ILE A 270 -23.11 5.26 -12.73
CA ILE A 270 -22.82 6.24 -11.66
C ILE A 270 -21.86 5.69 -10.61
N HIS A 271 -21.87 4.39 -10.34
CA HIS A 271 -20.96 3.72 -9.42
C HIS A 271 -19.52 3.84 -9.93
N ARG A 272 -19.30 3.45 -11.20
CA ARG A 272 -17.99 3.58 -11.87
C ARG A 272 -17.53 5.03 -11.98
N ARG A 273 -18.46 5.96 -12.24
CA ARG A 273 -18.16 7.39 -12.32
C ARG A 273 -17.66 7.95 -11.00
N ILE A 274 -18.29 7.58 -9.87
CA ILE A 274 -17.83 8.01 -8.53
C ILE A 274 -16.43 7.47 -8.26
N PHE A 275 -16.19 6.18 -8.53
CA PHE A 275 -14.87 5.57 -8.40
C PHE A 275 -13.81 6.30 -9.25
N ALA A 276 -14.10 6.58 -10.52
CA ALA A 276 -13.20 7.31 -11.42
C ALA A 276 -12.89 8.72 -10.89
N ALA A 277 -13.88 9.40 -10.33
CA ALA A 277 -13.69 10.70 -9.71
C ALA A 277 -12.77 10.64 -8.49
N MET A 278 -12.91 9.63 -7.63
CA MET A 278 -12.06 9.41 -6.47
C MET A 278 -10.62 9.08 -6.88
N LEU A 279 -10.43 8.21 -7.87
CA LEU A 279 -9.09 7.85 -8.37
C LEU A 279 -8.38 9.04 -9.01
N ALA A 280 -9.08 9.84 -9.80
CA ALA A 280 -8.48 11.04 -10.41
C ALA A 280 -8.11 12.11 -9.37
N ASN A 281 -8.88 12.26 -8.30
CA ASN A 281 -8.51 13.13 -7.18
C ASN A 281 -7.24 12.63 -6.47
N MET A 282 -7.11 11.33 -6.27
CA MET A 282 -5.90 10.75 -5.69
C MET A 282 -4.69 10.91 -6.64
N ASP A 283 -4.88 10.78 -7.95
CA ASP A 283 -3.81 11.03 -8.93
C ASP A 283 -3.33 12.49 -8.88
N ASP A 284 -4.24 13.47 -8.83
CA ASP A 284 -3.89 14.89 -8.67
C ASP A 284 -3.14 15.14 -7.33
N SER A 285 -3.51 14.41 -6.26
CA SER A 285 -2.80 14.45 -4.97
C SER A 285 -1.35 13.96 -5.09
N VAL A 286 -1.13 12.83 -5.75
CA VAL A 286 0.23 12.33 -6.05
C VAL A 286 1.01 13.36 -6.85
N GLY A 287 0.38 14.00 -7.83
CA GLY A 287 0.95 15.09 -8.61
C GLY A 287 1.41 16.28 -7.75
N ALA A 288 0.61 16.65 -6.74
CA ALA A 288 0.95 17.73 -5.81
C ALA A 288 2.15 17.39 -4.92
N VAL A 289 2.22 16.16 -4.39
CA VAL A 289 3.36 15.67 -3.60
C VAL A 289 4.65 15.67 -4.44
N MET A 290 4.60 15.13 -5.66
CA MET A 290 5.76 15.11 -6.56
C MET A 290 6.18 16.52 -7.00
N LYS A 291 5.23 17.44 -7.16
CA LYS A 291 5.50 18.85 -7.43
C LYS A 291 6.21 19.53 -6.26
N GLN A 292 5.80 19.23 -5.02
CA GLN A 292 6.47 19.80 -3.84
C GLN A 292 7.92 19.29 -3.72
N LEU A 293 8.18 17.99 -3.96
CA LEU A 293 9.55 17.47 -3.97
C LEU A 293 10.44 18.20 -4.99
N ARG A 294 9.92 18.48 -6.19
CA ARG A 294 10.66 19.25 -7.20
C ARG A 294 10.90 20.69 -6.76
N LYS A 295 9.87 21.35 -6.20
CA LYS A 295 9.95 22.74 -5.71
C LYS A 295 11.00 22.89 -4.60
N SER A 296 11.08 21.92 -3.68
CA SER A 296 12.07 21.90 -2.59
C SER A 296 13.44 21.34 -3.01
N GLY A 297 13.62 20.95 -4.28
CA GLY A 297 14.89 20.36 -4.76
C GLY A 297 15.22 18.99 -4.18
N LEU A 298 14.22 18.27 -3.67
CA LEU A 298 14.39 17.00 -2.97
C LEU A 298 14.14 15.75 -3.85
N GLU A 299 13.61 15.92 -5.07
CA GLU A 299 13.18 14.79 -5.91
C GLU A 299 14.31 13.78 -6.18
N GLU A 300 15.54 14.23 -6.42
CA GLU A 300 16.70 13.35 -6.69
C GLU A 300 17.19 12.63 -5.42
N ASN A 301 16.95 13.20 -4.24
CA ASN A 301 17.29 12.59 -2.96
C ASN A 301 16.10 11.97 -2.25
N THR A 302 15.07 11.51 -2.99
CA THR A 302 13.87 10.90 -2.41
C THR A 302 13.52 9.61 -3.14
N LEU A 303 13.44 8.51 -2.38
CA LEU A 303 12.89 7.23 -2.82
C LEU A 303 11.38 7.26 -2.62
N VAL A 304 10.61 7.14 -3.71
CA VAL A 304 9.14 7.21 -3.69
C VAL A 304 8.56 5.87 -4.14
N PHE A 305 7.81 5.22 -3.28
CA PHE A 305 6.99 4.05 -3.61
C PHE A 305 5.53 4.44 -3.81
N PHE A 306 4.87 3.81 -4.77
CA PHE A 306 3.41 3.83 -4.91
C PHE A 306 2.90 2.40 -5.02
N LEU A 307 1.90 2.04 -4.20
CA LEU A 307 1.23 0.75 -4.27
C LEU A 307 -0.16 0.79 -3.60
N SER A 308 -0.98 -0.26 -3.84
CA SER A 308 -2.21 -0.51 -3.09
C SER A 308 -1.97 -1.45 -1.92
N ASP A 309 -2.85 -1.40 -0.91
CA ASP A 309 -2.77 -2.30 0.25
C ASP A 309 -3.33 -3.70 -0.01
N ASN A 310 -4.24 -3.84 -0.95
CA ASN A 310 -4.77 -5.11 -1.48
C ASN A 310 -5.41 -4.87 -2.84
N GLY A 311 -5.78 -5.95 -3.51
CA GLY A 311 -6.55 -5.85 -4.75
C GLY A 311 -7.94 -5.30 -4.53
N GLY A 312 -8.50 -4.68 -5.56
CA GLY A 312 -9.79 -4.00 -5.49
C GLY A 312 -10.95 -4.96 -5.25
N PRO A 313 -11.93 -4.59 -4.38
CA PRO A 313 -13.20 -5.30 -4.27
C PRO A 313 -14.11 -4.90 -5.44
N THR A 314 -14.11 -5.72 -6.47
CA THR A 314 -14.74 -5.42 -7.77
C THR A 314 -16.24 -5.17 -7.66
N ARG A 315 -16.93 -5.96 -6.84
CA ARG A 315 -18.38 -5.81 -6.63
C ARG A 315 -18.72 -4.56 -5.82
N GLU A 316 -17.92 -4.26 -4.80
CA GLU A 316 -18.20 -3.14 -3.89
C GLU A 316 -17.89 -1.79 -4.52
N LEU A 317 -16.74 -1.68 -5.20
CA LEU A 317 -16.20 -0.39 -5.69
C LEU A 317 -16.16 -0.26 -7.21
N THR A 318 -16.43 -1.30 -7.98
CA THR A 318 -16.09 -1.37 -9.42
C THR A 318 -14.59 -1.37 -9.71
N SER A 319 -13.75 -1.54 -8.69
CA SER A 319 -12.29 -1.57 -8.81
C SER A 319 -11.82 -2.81 -9.58
N SER A 320 -11.15 -2.63 -10.71
CA SER A 320 -10.78 -3.70 -11.63
C SER A 320 -9.42 -4.31 -11.29
N ASN A 321 -9.38 -5.63 -11.15
CA ASN A 321 -8.13 -6.38 -11.01
C ASN A 321 -7.66 -7.01 -12.33
N LEU A 322 -8.33 -6.74 -13.44
CA LEU A 322 -7.98 -7.35 -14.74
C LEU A 322 -6.52 -7.12 -15.11
N PRO A 323 -5.86 -8.12 -15.73
CA PRO A 323 -6.37 -9.44 -16.17
C PRO A 323 -6.38 -10.51 -15.06
N LEU A 324 -6.07 -10.15 -13.82
CA LEU A 324 -5.93 -11.04 -12.68
C LEU A 324 -7.30 -11.51 -12.16
N ARG A 325 -7.36 -12.76 -11.70
CA ARG A 325 -8.56 -13.35 -11.09
C ARG A 325 -8.69 -12.94 -9.63
N GLY A 326 -9.93 -12.80 -9.16
CA GLY A 326 -10.25 -12.59 -7.76
C GLY A 326 -10.26 -11.13 -7.32
N GLU A 327 -10.50 -10.93 -6.04
CA GLU A 327 -10.69 -9.63 -5.41
C GLU A 327 -10.30 -9.67 -3.92
N LYS A 328 -10.26 -8.52 -3.27
CA LYS A 328 -10.00 -8.32 -1.83
C LYS A 328 -10.54 -9.49 -0.97
N GLY A 329 -9.73 -9.98 -0.03
CA GLY A 329 -10.10 -11.06 0.89
C GLY A 329 -10.04 -12.46 0.30
N GLN A 330 -9.60 -12.61 -0.96
CA GLN A 330 -9.33 -13.91 -1.61
C GLN A 330 -7.83 -14.20 -1.66
N MET A 331 -7.43 -15.34 -2.26
CA MET A 331 -6.02 -15.73 -2.41
C MET A 331 -5.59 -15.81 -3.89
N TYR A 332 -6.46 -15.45 -4.80
CA TYR A 332 -6.12 -15.31 -6.21
C TYR A 332 -5.25 -14.08 -6.46
N GLU A 333 -4.57 -14.04 -7.61
CA GLU A 333 -3.65 -12.96 -7.97
C GLU A 333 -4.30 -11.58 -7.81
N GLY A 334 -5.55 -11.39 -8.24
CA GLY A 334 -6.26 -10.11 -8.13
C GLY A 334 -6.56 -9.63 -6.71
N ALA A 335 -6.26 -10.43 -5.68
CA ALA A 335 -6.38 -10.01 -4.28
C ALA A 335 -5.06 -9.53 -3.69
N ILE A 336 -3.94 -10.11 -4.15
CA ILE A 336 -2.62 -9.98 -3.51
C ILE A 336 -1.54 -9.37 -4.42
N ARG A 337 -1.76 -9.33 -5.74
CA ARG A 337 -0.92 -8.66 -6.72
C ARG A 337 -1.55 -7.34 -7.10
N VAL A 338 -0.84 -6.24 -6.86
CA VAL A 338 -1.38 -4.88 -6.88
C VAL A 338 -0.56 -3.97 -7.81
N PRO A 339 -1.09 -2.78 -8.17
CA PRO A 339 -0.24 -1.73 -8.72
C PRO A 339 0.91 -1.43 -7.77
N PHE A 340 2.14 -1.58 -8.26
CA PHE A 340 3.34 -1.34 -7.46
C PHE A 340 4.44 -0.74 -8.35
N MET A 341 5.00 0.39 -7.91
CA MET A 341 6.07 1.07 -8.61
C MET A 341 6.97 1.84 -7.65
N VAL A 342 8.16 2.16 -8.10
CA VAL A 342 9.16 2.90 -7.32
C VAL A 342 9.93 3.85 -8.21
N GLN A 343 10.15 5.07 -7.73
CA GLN A 343 11.01 6.07 -8.35
C GLN A 343 12.13 6.48 -7.39
N TRP A 344 13.35 6.55 -7.90
CA TRP A 344 14.47 7.25 -7.26
C TRP A 344 15.31 7.86 -8.37
N LYS A 345 15.03 9.10 -8.67
CA LYS A 345 15.62 9.82 -9.80
C LYS A 345 17.14 9.87 -9.68
N GLY A 346 17.83 9.58 -10.78
CA GLY A 346 19.30 9.52 -10.79
C GLY A 346 19.91 8.23 -10.23
N THR A 347 19.13 7.39 -9.53
CA THR A 347 19.61 6.13 -8.95
C THR A 347 18.99 4.91 -9.62
N LEU A 348 17.66 4.90 -9.80
CA LEU A 348 16.96 3.82 -10.49
C LEU A 348 16.77 4.15 -11.98
N PRO A 349 16.79 3.14 -12.87
CA PRO A 349 16.60 3.35 -14.30
C PRO A 349 15.15 3.78 -14.59
N PRO A 350 14.93 4.87 -15.36
CA PRO A 350 13.59 5.31 -15.71
C PRO A 350 12.94 4.36 -16.72
N GLY A 351 11.61 4.18 -16.57
CA GLY A 351 10.78 3.39 -17.49
C GLY A 351 11.04 1.89 -17.48
N LYS A 352 11.77 1.38 -16.48
CA LYS A 352 12.03 -0.06 -16.37
C LYS A 352 10.76 -0.80 -15.96
N VAL A 353 10.50 -1.91 -16.64
CA VAL A 353 9.54 -2.93 -16.21
C VAL A 353 10.31 -4.06 -15.55
N TYR A 354 9.91 -4.44 -14.33
CA TYR A 354 10.55 -5.50 -13.56
C TYR A 354 9.53 -6.63 -13.32
N ASP A 355 9.86 -7.83 -13.76
CA ASP A 355 8.97 -8.98 -13.89
C ASP A 355 9.25 -10.13 -12.89
N LYS A 356 10.09 -9.87 -11.89
CA LYS A 356 10.34 -10.86 -10.83
C LYS A 356 9.54 -10.48 -9.57
N PRO A 357 9.13 -11.48 -8.77
CA PRO A 357 8.33 -11.22 -7.57
C PRO A 357 9.02 -10.29 -6.58
N VAL A 358 8.32 -9.23 -6.21
CA VAL A 358 8.65 -8.31 -5.11
C VAL A 358 7.48 -8.24 -4.14
N SER A 359 7.76 -7.88 -2.89
CA SER A 359 6.77 -7.77 -1.83
C SER A 359 6.72 -6.38 -1.23
N SER A 360 5.57 -5.94 -0.72
CA SER A 360 5.47 -4.71 0.08
C SER A 360 6.38 -4.72 1.31
N MET A 361 6.77 -5.90 1.80
CA MET A 361 7.76 -6.06 2.88
C MET A 361 9.16 -5.55 2.49
N ASP A 362 9.49 -5.52 1.20
CA ASP A 362 10.78 -5.07 0.68
C ASP A 362 11.00 -3.56 0.88
N ILE A 363 9.92 -2.81 1.04
CA ILE A 363 9.97 -1.37 1.34
C ILE A 363 10.73 -1.13 2.64
N PHE A 364 10.46 -1.94 3.68
CA PHE A 364 11.20 -1.86 4.95
C PHE A 364 12.70 -2.08 4.73
N ALA A 365 13.07 -3.22 4.11
CA ALA A 365 14.48 -3.58 3.94
C ALA A 365 15.23 -2.59 3.06
N THR A 366 14.59 -2.11 1.98
CA THR A 366 15.16 -1.10 1.08
C THR A 366 15.37 0.22 1.80
N ALA A 367 14.37 0.70 2.55
CA ALA A 367 14.47 1.94 3.29
C ALA A 367 15.55 1.87 4.40
N ALA A 368 15.61 0.76 5.14
CA ALA A 368 16.65 0.54 6.14
C ALA A 368 18.05 0.53 5.51
N ALA A 369 18.22 -0.15 4.37
CA ALA A 369 19.51 -0.22 3.67
C ALA A 369 20.00 1.15 3.21
N ILE A 370 19.17 1.97 2.58
CA ILE A 370 19.57 3.33 2.11
C ILE A 370 19.76 4.31 3.26
N ALA A 371 19.11 4.10 4.39
CA ALA A 371 19.32 4.87 5.62
C ALA A 371 20.60 4.46 6.37
N GLY A 372 21.26 3.36 5.97
CA GLY A 372 22.35 2.77 6.74
C GLY A 372 21.89 2.22 8.10
N ALA A 373 20.59 1.95 8.23
CA ALA A 373 20.00 1.44 9.45
C ALA A 373 20.24 -0.06 9.60
N LYS A 374 20.33 -0.52 10.85
CA LYS A 374 20.42 -1.96 11.12
C LYS A 374 19.04 -2.60 10.99
N THR A 375 18.88 -3.45 10.00
CA THR A 375 17.66 -4.24 9.81
C THR A 375 17.50 -5.29 10.93
N PRO A 376 16.32 -5.37 11.60
CA PRO A 376 16.03 -6.44 12.53
C PRO A 376 16.14 -7.83 11.86
N ARG A 377 16.59 -8.85 12.60
CA ARG A 377 16.78 -10.21 12.05
C ARG A 377 15.48 -10.86 11.54
N GLN A 378 14.33 -10.43 12.06
CA GLN A 378 13.02 -10.96 11.71
C GLN A 378 12.47 -10.45 10.38
N VAL A 379 13.06 -9.39 9.81
CA VAL A 379 12.61 -8.83 8.52
C VAL A 379 12.83 -9.84 7.41
N GLU A 380 11.77 -10.09 6.64
CA GLU A 380 11.75 -11.05 5.52
C GLU A 380 11.77 -10.34 4.16
N GLY A 381 11.55 -9.02 4.16
CA GLY A 381 11.77 -8.17 2.99
C GLY A 381 13.25 -8.10 2.61
N VAL A 382 13.52 -7.77 1.35
CA VAL A 382 14.86 -7.63 0.80
C VAL A 382 15.11 -6.22 0.26
N ASP A 383 16.36 -5.75 0.27
CA ASP A 383 16.73 -4.50 -0.40
C ASP A 383 16.60 -4.67 -1.93
N LEU A 384 15.69 -3.88 -2.53
CA LEU A 384 15.42 -3.95 -3.97
C LEU A 384 16.45 -3.22 -4.83
N VAL A 385 17.23 -2.28 -4.28
CA VAL A 385 18.15 -1.44 -5.07
C VAL A 385 19.15 -2.27 -5.88
N PRO A 386 19.81 -3.31 -5.34
CA PRO A 386 20.72 -4.14 -6.11
C PRO A 386 20.06 -4.81 -7.33
N PHE A 387 18.83 -5.32 -7.18
CA PHE A 387 18.07 -5.98 -8.24
C PHE A 387 17.61 -4.98 -9.31
N LEU A 388 17.15 -3.81 -8.90
CA LEU A 388 16.64 -2.80 -9.82
C LEU A 388 17.74 -2.09 -10.59
N THR A 389 18.94 -1.97 -10.02
CA THR A 389 20.12 -1.41 -10.69
C THR A 389 20.92 -2.44 -11.50
N GLY A 390 20.55 -3.72 -11.46
CA GLY A 390 21.26 -4.80 -12.18
C GLY A 390 22.55 -5.27 -11.52
N LYS A 391 22.81 -4.88 -10.28
CA LYS A 391 23.92 -5.41 -9.48
C LYS A 391 23.68 -6.85 -9.01
N ASP A 392 22.40 -7.19 -8.82
CA ASP A 392 21.93 -8.56 -8.58
C ASP A 392 20.91 -8.95 -9.66
N ASN A 393 21.16 -10.06 -10.36
CA ASN A 393 20.29 -10.61 -11.39
C ASN A 393 19.39 -11.75 -10.88
N GLY A 394 19.45 -12.09 -9.59
CA GLY A 394 18.61 -13.07 -8.92
C GLY A 394 17.13 -12.67 -8.85
N ARG A 395 16.35 -13.48 -8.14
CA ARG A 395 14.97 -13.16 -7.76
C ARG A 395 14.97 -12.62 -6.33
N PRO A 396 14.33 -11.47 -6.04
CA PRO A 396 14.17 -10.99 -4.66
C PRO A 396 13.53 -12.06 -3.75
N HIS A 397 12.48 -12.71 -4.25
CA HIS A 397 11.79 -13.77 -3.52
C HIS A 397 11.64 -15.03 -4.38
N GLN A 398 12.15 -16.15 -3.86
CA GLN A 398 11.89 -17.48 -4.42
C GLN A 398 10.53 -18.02 -3.98
N THR A 399 10.11 -17.67 -2.75
CA THR A 399 8.84 -18.11 -2.17
C THR A 399 8.14 -16.94 -1.50
N LEU A 400 6.83 -16.81 -1.74
CA LEU A 400 5.93 -15.91 -1.04
C LEU A 400 4.79 -16.71 -0.43
N TYR A 401 4.28 -16.29 0.74
CA TYR A 401 3.28 -17.01 1.52
C TYR A 401 2.19 -16.07 2.04
N TRP A 402 0.95 -16.55 2.01
CA TRP A 402 -0.23 -15.83 2.53
C TRP A 402 -1.16 -16.79 3.27
N ARG A 403 -1.74 -16.34 4.37
CA ARG A 403 -2.79 -17.04 5.12
C ARG A 403 -3.79 -16.04 5.68
N GLN A 404 -5.06 -16.41 5.65
CA GLN A 404 -6.16 -15.72 6.31
C GLN A 404 -7.20 -16.76 6.74
N GLY A 405 -7.13 -17.17 7.99
CA GLY A 405 -7.97 -18.27 8.49
C GLY A 405 -7.78 -19.54 7.66
N GLY A 406 -8.86 -20.02 7.05
CA GLY A 406 -8.82 -21.24 6.20
C GLY A 406 -8.34 -21.02 4.77
N LYS A 407 -8.16 -19.78 4.34
CA LYS A 407 -7.64 -19.43 3.02
C LYS A 407 -6.13 -19.31 3.07
N THR A 408 -5.45 -19.81 2.05
CA THR A 408 -3.99 -19.70 1.99
C THR A 408 -3.48 -19.75 0.55
N ALA A 409 -2.33 -19.16 0.31
CA ALA A 409 -1.58 -19.30 -0.93
C ALA A 409 -0.08 -19.38 -0.66
N LEU A 410 0.63 -19.99 -1.61
CA LEU A 410 2.08 -20.01 -1.68
C LEU A 410 2.47 -19.86 -3.15
N ARG A 411 3.33 -18.89 -3.45
CA ARG A 411 4.02 -18.81 -4.73
C ARG A 411 5.45 -19.31 -4.56
N HIS A 412 5.89 -20.24 -5.40
CA HIS A 412 7.28 -20.70 -5.46
C HIS A 412 7.78 -20.69 -6.91
N GLY A 413 8.70 -19.80 -7.20
CA GLY A 413 9.06 -19.50 -8.59
C GLY A 413 7.85 -18.97 -9.36
N ASP A 414 7.49 -19.66 -10.44
CA ASP A 414 6.32 -19.30 -11.26
C ASP A 414 5.07 -20.15 -10.93
N TRP A 415 5.18 -21.06 -10.00
CA TRP A 415 4.07 -21.90 -9.56
C TRP A 415 3.35 -21.30 -8.36
N LYS A 416 2.03 -21.36 -8.39
CA LYS A 416 1.19 -20.94 -7.28
C LYS A 416 0.27 -22.06 -6.83
N LEU A 417 0.35 -22.35 -5.54
CA LEU A 417 -0.56 -23.20 -4.79
C LEU A 417 -1.53 -22.31 -4.03
N LEU A 418 -2.81 -22.61 -4.05
CA LEU A 418 -3.78 -21.90 -3.20
C LEU A 418 -4.93 -22.79 -2.76
N ARG A 419 -5.61 -22.33 -1.72
CA ARG A 419 -6.83 -22.92 -1.20
C ARG A 419 -7.78 -21.86 -0.67
N MET A 420 -9.05 -21.96 -1.06
CA MET A 420 -10.14 -21.09 -0.62
C MET A 420 -11.07 -21.82 0.35
N GLY A 421 -10.58 -22.19 1.53
CA GLY A 421 -11.34 -22.88 2.57
C GLY A 421 -11.82 -21.98 3.70
N LYS A 422 -12.85 -22.43 4.45
CA LYS A 422 -13.29 -21.72 5.68
C LYS A 422 -12.47 -22.09 6.91
N ARG A 423 -11.82 -23.27 6.90
CA ARG A 423 -10.96 -23.80 7.98
C ARG A 423 -9.70 -24.42 7.39
N LEU A 424 -8.61 -24.43 8.17
CA LEU A 424 -7.39 -25.15 7.85
C LEU A 424 -7.60 -26.65 8.18
N ASP A 425 -8.41 -27.35 7.39
CA ASP A 425 -8.58 -28.79 7.50
C ASP A 425 -7.78 -29.48 6.40
N PRO A 426 -6.69 -30.18 6.72
CA PRO A 426 -5.85 -30.87 5.72
C PRO A 426 -6.59 -31.97 4.96
N GLY A 427 -7.57 -32.63 5.59
CA GLY A 427 -8.24 -33.81 5.03
C GLY A 427 -9.28 -33.54 3.95
N ASN A 428 -9.84 -32.32 3.89
CA ASN A 428 -10.89 -31.90 2.93
C ASN A 428 -10.46 -30.71 2.04
N ALA A 429 -9.17 -30.45 1.97
CA ALA A 429 -8.64 -29.29 1.26
C ALA A 429 -8.67 -29.51 -0.26
N ARG A 430 -9.46 -28.75 -0.97
CA ARG A 430 -9.34 -28.64 -2.44
C ARG A 430 -8.23 -27.62 -2.74
N TRP A 431 -7.04 -28.14 -3.01
CA TRP A 431 -5.94 -27.35 -3.49
C TRP A 431 -6.09 -27.02 -4.97
N GLU A 432 -5.71 -25.82 -5.34
CA GLU A 432 -5.61 -25.37 -6.72
C GLU A 432 -4.13 -25.07 -7.03
N LEU A 433 -3.70 -25.39 -8.24
CA LEU A 433 -2.32 -25.23 -8.70
C LEU A 433 -2.29 -24.51 -10.04
N TYR A 434 -1.44 -23.47 -10.16
CA TYR A 434 -1.32 -22.64 -11.35
C TYR A 434 0.14 -22.40 -11.75
N ASP A 435 0.39 -22.31 -13.05
CA ASP A 435 1.66 -21.86 -13.63
C ASP A 435 1.49 -20.41 -14.10
N LEU A 436 1.91 -19.45 -13.26
CA LEU A 436 1.73 -18.03 -13.51
C LEU A 436 2.54 -17.49 -14.68
N SER A 437 3.56 -18.24 -15.15
CA SER A 437 4.31 -17.86 -16.36
C SER A 437 3.48 -18.00 -17.64
N LYS A 438 2.39 -18.80 -17.58
CA LYS A 438 1.49 -19.08 -18.72
C LYS A 438 0.06 -18.61 -18.48
N ASP A 439 -0.36 -18.54 -17.22
CA ASP A 439 -1.75 -18.27 -16.82
C ASP A 439 -1.80 -17.36 -15.59
N ILE A 440 -1.51 -16.08 -15.80
CA ILE A 440 -1.61 -15.07 -14.72
C ILE A 440 -3.05 -14.84 -14.25
N SER A 441 -4.03 -15.28 -15.03
CA SER A 441 -5.47 -15.14 -14.75
C SER A 441 -6.02 -16.34 -13.97
N GLU A 442 -5.21 -17.34 -13.64
CA GLU A 442 -5.57 -18.51 -12.83
C GLU A 442 -6.84 -19.22 -13.34
N LYS A 443 -6.93 -19.40 -14.68
CA LYS A 443 -8.09 -20.01 -15.35
C LYS A 443 -8.01 -21.52 -15.37
N GLN A 444 -6.80 -22.09 -15.49
CA GLN A 444 -6.57 -23.51 -15.65
C GLN A 444 -5.95 -24.12 -14.39
N ASN A 445 -6.77 -24.77 -13.58
CA ASN A 445 -6.27 -25.50 -12.40
C ASN A 445 -5.52 -26.77 -12.84
N LEU A 446 -4.21 -26.82 -12.53
CA LEU A 446 -3.30 -27.91 -12.90
C LEU A 446 -3.13 -28.98 -11.80
N ALA A 447 -3.85 -28.91 -10.68
CA ALA A 447 -3.69 -29.82 -9.55
C ALA A 447 -3.83 -31.30 -9.94
N THR A 448 -4.73 -31.63 -10.84
CA THR A 448 -4.95 -33.01 -11.30
C THR A 448 -3.90 -33.47 -12.31
N SER A 449 -3.40 -32.57 -13.16
CA SER A 449 -2.45 -32.90 -14.24
C SER A 449 -1.00 -32.86 -13.78
N HIS A 450 -0.70 -32.24 -12.63
CA HIS A 450 0.67 -32.12 -12.07
C HIS A 450 0.71 -32.54 -10.59
N PRO A 451 0.38 -33.82 -10.25
CA PRO A 451 0.26 -34.27 -8.87
C PRO A 451 1.58 -34.20 -8.09
N GLU A 452 2.71 -34.45 -8.73
CA GLU A 452 4.03 -34.37 -8.08
C GLU A 452 4.36 -32.93 -7.68
N ARG A 453 4.11 -31.96 -8.56
CA ARG A 453 4.31 -30.54 -8.26
C ARG A 453 3.34 -30.05 -7.18
N LEU A 454 2.11 -30.53 -7.21
CA LEU A 454 1.13 -30.24 -6.17
C LEU A 454 1.62 -30.71 -4.81
N SER A 455 2.10 -31.97 -4.72
CA SER A 455 2.62 -32.57 -3.47
C SER A 455 3.82 -31.78 -2.94
N GLU A 456 4.79 -31.47 -3.79
CA GLU A 456 5.98 -30.67 -3.44
C GLU A 456 5.59 -29.31 -2.82
N LEU A 457 4.63 -28.60 -3.44
CA LEU A 457 4.22 -27.30 -2.95
C LEU A 457 3.37 -27.37 -1.67
N ILE A 458 2.59 -28.45 -1.49
CA ILE A 458 1.86 -28.69 -0.23
C ILE A 458 2.86 -28.94 0.91
N GLU A 459 3.89 -29.73 0.72
CA GLU A 459 4.93 -29.98 1.72
C GLU A 459 5.67 -28.68 2.09
N ARG A 460 6.01 -27.86 1.09
CA ARG A 460 6.63 -26.56 1.30
C ARG A 460 5.72 -25.62 2.09
N TRP A 461 4.44 -25.60 1.73
CA TRP A 461 3.43 -24.81 2.44
C TRP A 461 3.28 -25.27 3.90
N GLN A 462 3.22 -26.59 4.15
CA GLN A 462 3.11 -27.15 5.49
C GLN A 462 4.29 -26.71 6.36
N LYS A 463 5.51 -26.84 5.84
CA LYS A 463 6.72 -26.42 6.55
C LYS A 463 6.70 -24.93 6.92
N MET A 464 6.30 -24.05 5.98
CA MET A 464 6.17 -22.64 6.29
C MET A 464 5.03 -22.35 7.27
N ASN A 465 3.90 -23.08 7.14
CA ASN A 465 2.74 -22.87 8.00
C ASN A 465 3.01 -23.29 9.47
N GLU A 466 3.89 -24.25 9.71
CA GLU A 466 4.35 -24.65 11.06
C GLU A 466 5.12 -23.54 11.78
N GLU A 467 5.72 -22.62 11.02
CA GLU A 467 6.44 -21.47 11.55
C GLU A 467 5.52 -20.27 11.87
N MET A 468 4.24 -20.34 11.50
CA MET A 468 3.29 -19.25 11.70
C MET A 468 2.61 -19.36 13.06
N SER A 469 2.39 -18.20 13.69
CA SER A 469 1.68 -18.14 14.96
C SER A 469 0.18 -18.42 14.80
N ASP A 470 -0.47 -18.76 15.89
CA ASP A 470 -1.92 -18.70 15.99
C ASP A 470 -2.38 -17.26 15.77
N ARG A 471 -3.62 -17.09 15.30
CA ARG A 471 -4.17 -15.77 15.05
C ARG A 471 -4.35 -14.99 16.35
N LEU A 472 -4.08 -13.69 16.31
CA LEU A 472 -4.27 -12.79 17.46
C LEU A 472 -5.76 -12.57 17.78
N PHE A 473 -6.62 -12.49 16.74
CA PHE A 473 -8.05 -12.22 16.85
C PHE A 473 -8.85 -12.77 15.66
#